data_93499bdbef1c26f23f945b53119cccd6
#
_entry.id   93499bdbef1c26f23f945b53119cccd6
#
_cell.length_a   1.000
_cell.length_b   1.000
_cell.length_c   1.000
_cell.angle_alpha   90.00
_cell.angle_beta   90.00
_cell.angle_gamma   90.00
#
_symmetry.space_group_name_H-M   'P 1'
#
loop_
_entity.id
_entity.type
_entity.pdbx_description
1 polymer ?
#
loop_
_entity_poly.entity_id
_entity_poly.type
_entity_poly.pdbx_seq_one_letter_code
_entity_poly.pdbx_strand_id
1 'polypeptide(L)'
;VLIPLLGTQNALLAVGAVCALLGWLFAHQAAGTAGGLTALRTLALAAAPLLVALAFLLPADRVILAAGIFGADRPGDLVHFHEDASAAVAIRHKTDAAGPYLSLELNGVNVAGSSPDLYAVQKMQGHLPLLLGQSPGAIVVHIGFGSGGTAHAVSRHPVKAIHIVEISPAVLAASDRYFSGINQAVLADPRVRVGINDGRNFLLATTETTVAVDPE
;
A
#
# COMPACT_ATOMS: atom_id res chain seq x y z
N VAL A 1 14.42 1.12 2.88
CA VAL A 1 14.97 2.47 2.54
C VAL A 1 14.98 2.71 1.03
N LEU A 2 15.27 1.70 0.17
CA LEU A 2 15.36 1.92 -1.29
C LEU A 2 13.99 2.06 -1.97
N ILE A 3 13.00 1.25 -1.59
CA ILE A 3 11.67 1.24 -2.23
C ILE A 3 10.96 2.59 -2.13
N PRO A 4 10.86 3.27 -0.97
CA PRO A 4 10.20 4.57 -0.89
C PRO A 4 10.88 5.68 -1.70
N LEU A 5 12.18 5.55 -1.99
CA LEU A 5 12.94 6.53 -2.74
C LEU A 5 12.96 6.27 -4.24
N LEU A 6 13.05 5.01 -4.64
CA LEU A 6 13.28 4.59 -6.02
C LEU A 6 12.07 3.91 -6.66
N GLY A 7 11.11 3.45 -5.85
CA GLY A 7 10.08 2.50 -6.25
C GLY A 7 10.61 1.07 -6.35
N THR A 8 9.72 0.09 -6.38
CA THR A 8 10.06 -1.35 -6.39
C THR A 8 10.91 -1.73 -7.60
N GLN A 9 10.53 -1.27 -8.80
CA GLN A 9 11.27 -1.59 -10.03
C GLN A 9 12.73 -1.12 -9.97
N ASN A 10 12.95 0.17 -9.68
CA ASN A 10 14.30 0.73 -9.66
C ASN A 10 15.14 0.17 -8.51
N ALA A 11 14.52 -0.14 -7.36
CA ALA A 11 15.21 -0.79 -6.24
C ALA A 11 15.72 -2.20 -6.63
N LEU A 12 14.89 -3.00 -7.31
CA LEU A 12 15.29 -4.31 -7.82
C LEU A 12 16.39 -4.21 -8.90
N LEU A 13 16.26 -3.24 -9.82
CA LEU A 13 17.28 -2.99 -10.84
C LEU A 13 18.62 -2.56 -10.20
N ALA A 14 18.59 -1.72 -9.17
CA ALA A 14 19.79 -1.30 -8.44
C ALA A 14 20.49 -2.50 -7.78
N VAL A 15 19.75 -3.38 -7.12
CA VAL A 15 20.29 -4.64 -6.55
C VAL A 15 20.85 -5.53 -7.66
N GLY A 16 20.12 -5.71 -8.75
CA GLY A 16 20.57 -6.47 -9.93
C GLY A 16 21.85 -5.91 -10.54
N ALA A 17 21.98 -4.57 -10.62
CA ALA A 17 23.18 -3.91 -11.11
C ALA A 17 24.41 -4.17 -10.22
N VAL A 18 24.23 -4.12 -8.89
CA VAL A 18 25.30 -4.44 -7.94
C VAL A 18 25.73 -5.90 -8.09
N CYS A 19 24.78 -6.84 -8.17
CA CYS A 19 25.08 -8.25 -8.37
C CYS A 19 25.80 -8.50 -9.70
N ALA A 20 25.36 -7.85 -10.79
CA ALA A 20 26.00 -7.95 -12.10
C ALA A 20 27.44 -7.40 -12.08
N LEU A 21 27.66 -6.26 -11.40
CA LEU A 21 28.99 -5.67 -11.26
C LEU A 21 29.93 -6.59 -10.45
N LEU A 22 29.48 -7.11 -9.33
CA LEU A 22 30.26 -8.06 -8.53
C LEU A 22 30.58 -9.32 -9.34
N GLY A 23 29.59 -9.90 -10.02
CA GLY A 23 29.80 -11.05 -10.90
C GLY A 23 30.81 -10.76 -12.02
N TRP A 24 30.76 -9.58 -12.61
CA TRP A 24 31.71 -9.12 -13.61
C TRP A 24 33.14 -8.99 -13.04
N LEU A 25 33.30 -8.39 -11.85
CA LEU A 25 34.60 -8.25 -11.21
C LEU A 25 35.24 -9.62 -10.89
N PHE A 26 34.48 -10.56 -10.31
CA PHE A 26 34.96 -11.89 -10.04
C PHE A 26 35.34 -12.67 -11.29
N ALA A 27 34.52 -12.58 -12.35
CA ALA A 27 34.78 -13.26 -13.60
C ALA A 27 36.01 -12.66 -14.33
N HIS A 28 36.22 -11.35 -14.24
CA HIS A 28 37.41 -10.69 -14.79
C HIS A 28 38.67 -11.12 -14.06
N GLN A 29 38.65 -11.25 -12.74
CA GLN A 29 39.79 -11.76 -11.97
C GLN A 29 40.08 -13.23 -12.31
N ALA A 30 39.06 -14.07 -12.48
CA ALA A 30 39.22 -15.48 -12.83
C ALA A 30 39.70 -15.70 -14.26
N ALA A 31 39.39 -14.79 -15.19
CA ALA A 31 39.80 -14.89 -16.62
C ALA A 31 41.32 -14.71 -16.83
N GLY A 32 42.04 -14.08 -15.90
CA GLY A 32 43.49 -13.94 -15.93
C GLY A 32 44.26 -15.26 -15.82
N THR A 33 43.59 -16.36 -15.48
CA THR A 33 44.25 -17.66 -15.20
C THR A 33 43.90 -18.79 -16.18
N ALA A 34 42.99 -18.62 -17.11
CA ALA A 34 42.53 -19.68 -18.03
C ALA A 34 42.44 -19.20 -19.49
N GLY A 35 43.40 -19.66 -20.31
CA GLY A 35 43.39 -19.47 -21.74
C GLY A 35 42.29 -20.26 -22.46
N GLY A 36 41.57 -19.62 -23.36
CA GLY A 36 40.61 -20.26 -24.28
C GLY A 36 39.14 -20.09 -23.91
N LEU A 37 38.39 -19.41 -24.76
CA LEU A 37 36.99 -18.96 -24.67
C LEU A 37 36.84 -17.46 -24.30
N THR A 38 37.85 -16.65 -24.62
CA THR A 38 37.94 -15.25 -24.13
C THR A 38 36.91 -14.31 -24.76
N ALA A 39 36.60 -14.44 -26.07
CA ALA A 39 35.74 -13.49 -26.78
C ALA A 39 34.24 -13.61 -26.34
N LEU A 40 33.71 -14.82 -26.23
CA LEU A 40 32.31 -15.02 -25.85
C LEU A 40 32.06 -14.65 -24.37
N ARG A 41 33.04 -14.98 -23.51
CA ARG A 41 32.97 -14.61 -22.07
C ARG A 41 33.10 -13.10 -21.89
N THR A 42 34.02 -12.43 -22.59
CA THR A 42 34.15 -10.97 -22.50
C THR A 42 32.94 -10.26 -23.05
N LEU A 43 32.31 -10.77 -24.12
CA LEU A 43 31.05 -10.23 -24.66
C LEU A 43 29.89 -10.40 -23.67
N ALA A 44 29.73 -11.58 -23.08
CA ALA A 44 28.67 -11.83 -22.09
C ALA A 44 28.88 -10.99 -20.83
N LEU A 45 30.11 -10.83 -20.37
CA LEU A 45 30.45 -10.00 -19.21
C LEU A 45 30.23 -8.51 -19.45
N ALA A 46 30.42 -8.02 -20.67
CA ALA A 46 30.12 -6.64 -21.04
C ALA A 46 28.62 -6.41 -21.28
N ALA A 47 27.90 -7.41 -21.78
CA ALA A 47 26.46 -7.31 -22.04
C ALA A 47 25.62 -7.19 -20.79
N ALA A 48 26.01 -7.88 -19.70
CA ALA A 48 25.23 -7.89 -18.46
C ALA A 48 25.03 -6.48 -17.85
N PRO A 49 26.06 -5.66 -17.61
CA PRO A 49 25.87 -4.31 -17.08
C PRO A 49 25.14 -3.38 -18.07
N LEU A 50 25.32 -3.59 -19.39
CA LEU A 50 24.60 -2.84 -20.41
C LEU A 50 23.11 -3.16 -20.39
N LEU A 51 22.71 -4.42 -20.27
CA LEU A 51 21.31 -4.83 -20.19
C LEU A 51 20.65 -4.29 -18.89
N VAL A 52 21.36 -4.31 -17.78
CA VAL A 52 20.87 -3.71 -16.54
C VAL A 52 20.69 -2.20 -16.70
N ALA A 53 21.69 -1.49 -17.28
CA ALA A 53 21.56 -0.06 -17.55
C ALA A 53 20.40 0.26 -18.49
N LEU A 54 20.20 -0.55 -19.54
CA LEU A 54 19.07 -0.42 -20.47
C LEU A 54 17.72 -0.65 -19.77
N ALA A 55 17.64 -1.59 -18.82
CA ALA A 55 16.43 -1.84 -18.05
C ALA A 55 16.00 -0.63 -17.20
N PHE A 56 16.93 0.20 -16.72
CA PHE A 56 16.60 1.46 -16.04
C PHE A 56 15.95 2.50 -16.95
N LEU A 57 16.12 2.39 -18.29
CA LEU A 57 15.48 3.27 -19.25
C LEU A 57 14.04 2.86 -19.57
N LEU A 58 13.63 1.65 -19.19
CA LEU A 58 12.26 1.19 -19.41
C LEU A 58 11.36 1.85 -18.36
N PRO A 59 10.22 2.43 -18.78
CA PRO A 59 9.27 3.00 -17.84
C PRO A 59 8.68 1.89 -16.95
N ALA A 60 8.53 2.19 -15.67
CA ALA A 60 7.80 1.32 -14.77
C ALA A 60 6.35 1.20 -15.22
N ASP A 61 5.87 0.00 -15.52
CA ASP A 61 4.46 -0.22 -15.79
C ASP A 61 3.68 -0.24 -14.47
N ARG A 62 3.07 0.90 -14.15
CA ARG A 62 2.29 1.09 -12.91
C ARG A 62 1.11 0.14 -12.84
N VAL A 63 0.56 -0.30 -13.98
CA VAL A 63 -0.55 -1.25 -14.01
C VAL A 63 -0.08 -2.62 -13.52
N ILE A 64 1.09 -3.08 -13.98
CA ILE A 64 1.68 -4.34 -13.52
C ILE A 64 2.06 -4.25 -12.03
N LEU A 65 2.70 -3.15 -11.61
CA LEU A 65 3.06 -2.96 -10.20
C LEU A 65 1.84 -2.90 -9.29
N ALA A 66 0.77 -2.23 -9.73
CA ALA A 66 -0.48 -2.13 -8.98
C ALA A 66 -1.26 -3.45 -8.93
N ALA A 67 -1.14 -4.31 -9.94
CA ALA A 67 -1.84 -5.59 -10.00
C ALA A 67 -1.30 -6.63 -9.01
N GLY A 68 -0.03 -6.48 -8.59
CA GLY A 68 0.62 -7.48 -7.74
C GLY A 68 0.59 -8.88 -8.38
N ILE A 69 0.39 -9.91 -7.55
CA ILE A 69 0.34 -11.31 -8.00
C ILE A 69 -1.04 -11.74 -8.52
N PHE A 70 -2.06 -10.90 -8.37
CA PHE A 70 -3.46 -11.25 -8.67
C PHE A 70 -3.90 -10.89 -10.09
N GLY A 71 -2.99 -10.40 -10.91
CA GLY A 71 -3.23 -10.09 -12.30
C GLY A 71 -3.49 -8.61 -12.58
N ALA A 72 -3.28 -8.23 -13.82
CA ALA A 72 -3.43 -6.85 -14.26
C ALA A 72 -4.86 -6.57 -14.75
N ASP A 73 -5.52 -5.58 -14.16
CA ASP A 73 -6.71 -4.95 -14.73
C ASP A 73 -6.32 -4.09 -15.95
N ARG A 74 -7.31 -3.55 -16.64
CA ARG A 74 -7.09 -2.72 -17.81
C ARG A 74 -6.33 -1.43 -17.44
N PRO A 75 -5.40 -0.94 -18.28
CA PRO A 75 -4.63 0.27 -18.00
C PRO A 75 -5.47 1.51 -17.68
N GLY A 76 -6.63 1.66 -18.35
CA GLY A 76 -7.53 2.79 -18.15
C GLY A 76 -8.25 2.80 -16.80
N ASP A 77 -8.23 1.70 -16.06
CA ASP A 77 -8.92 1.59 -14.78
C ASP A 77 -8.10 2.16 -13.62
N LEU A 78 -6.79 2.35 -13.81
CA LEU A 78 -5.91 2.87 -12.76
C LEU A 78 -6.00 4.40 -12.67
N VAL A 79 -6.52 4.89 -11.53
CA VAL A 79 -6.70 6.33 -11.24
C VAL A 79 -5.52 6.89 -10.48
N HIS A 80 -4.97 6.10 -9.54
CA HIS A 80 -3.86 6.50 -8.69
C HIS A 80 -3.00 5.31 -8.36
N PHE A 81 -1.69 5.56 -8.27
CA PHE A 81 -0.72 4.57 -7.82
C PHE A 81 0.38 5.25 -7.02
N HIS A 82 0.67 4.70 -5.86
CA HIS A 82 1.78 5.11 -5.01
C HIS A 82 2.36 3.90 -4.28
N GLU A 83 3.68 3.87 -4.18
CA GLU A 83 4.40 2.85 -3.40
C GLU A 83 5.04 3.50 -2.18
N ASP A 84 4.84 2.91 -1.02
CA ASP A 84 5.60 3.25 0.19
C ASP A 84 6.33 2.00 0.74
N ALA A 85 6.86 2.10 1.97
CA ALA A 85 7.59 0.99 2.60
C ALA A 85 6.66 -0.18 2.98
N SER A 86 5.37 0.06 3.09
CA SER A 86 4.38 -0.88 3.61
C SER A 86 3.59 -1.57 2.51
N ALA A 87 3.22 -0.83 1.45
CA ALA A 87 2.37 -1.33 0.38
C ALA A 87 2.50 -0.55 -0.92
N ALA A 88 2.10 -1.20 -2.02
CA ALA A 88 1.71 -0.55 -3.27
C ALA A 88 0.21 -0.22 -3.19
N VAL A 89 -0.11 1.07 -3.11
CA VAL A 89 -1.48 1.59 -2.98
C VAL A 89 -1.99 1.98 -4.36
N ALA A 90 -3.11 1.40 -4.78
CA ALA A 90 -3.76 1.72 -6.04
C ALA A 90 -5.23 2.11 -5.83
N ILE A 91 -5.69 3.10 -6.58
CA ILE A 91 -7.11 3.42 -6.73
C ILE A 91 -7.51 3.07 -8.15
N ARG A 92 -8.59 2.30 -8.30
CA ARG A 92 -9.09 1.90 -9.60
C ARG A 92 -10.56 2.24 -9.78
N HIS A 93 -10.93 2.59 -11.00
CA HIS A 93 -12.33 2.56 -11.42
C HIS A 93 -12.74 1.13 -11.70
N LYS A 94 -13.82 0.69 -11.05
CA LYS A 94 -14.49 -0.59 -11.29
C LYS A 94 -15.97 -0.36 -11.52
N THR A 95 -16.61 -1.37 -12.08
CA THR A 95 -18.07 -1.37 -12.30
C THR A 95 -18.62 -2.71 -11.87
N ASP A 96 -19.69 -2.68 -11.09
CA ASP A 96 -20.46 -3.85 -10.71
C ASP A 96 -21.93 -3.70 -11.11
N ALA A 97 -22.82 -4.57 -10.61
CA ALA A 97 -24.24 -4.50 -10.90
C ALA A 97 -24.91 -3.21 -10.36
N ALA A 98 -24.35 -2.57 -9.35
CA ALA A 98 -24.86 -1.32 -8.77
C ALA A 98 -24.32 -0.06 -9.50
N GLY A 99 -23.33 -0.23 -10.38
CA GLY A 99 -22.76 0.87 -11.17
C GLY A 99 -21.25 1.06 -10.95
N PRO A 100 -20.71 2.19 -11.40
CA PRO A 100 -19.30 2.50 -11.26
C PRO A 100 -18.93 2.87 -9.81
N TYR A 101 -17.77 2.42 -9.36
CA TYR A 101 -17.22 2.71 -8.05
C TYR A 101 -15.69 2.82 -8.08
N LEU A 102 -15.11 3.35 -7.00
CA LEU A 102 -13.67 3.33 -6.77
C LEU A 102 -13.32 2.19 -5.81
N SER A 103 -12.31 1.39 -6.17
CA SER A 103 -11.67 0.45 -5.26
C SER A 103 -10.35 1.00 -4.74
N LEU A 104 -10.06 0.74 -3.47
CA LEU A 104 -8.74 0.90 -2.87
C LEU A 104 -8.09 -0.47 -2.81
N GLU A 105 -6.94 -0.60 -3.42
CA GLU A 105 -6.20 -1.85 -3.49
C GLU A 105 -4.82 -1.69 -2.84
N LEU A 106 -4.46 -2.68 -2.04
CA LEU A 106 -3.12 -2.81 -1.45
C LEU A 106 -2.46 -4.06 -2.04
N ASN A 107 -1.31 -3.87 -2.69
CA ASN A 107 -0.57 -4.95 -3.34
C ASN A 107 -1.43 -5.78 -4.32
N GLY A 108 -2.40 -5.14 -4.99
CA GLY A 108 -3.33 -5.77 -5.92
C GLY A 108 -4.56 -6.43 -5.29
N VAL A 109 -4.73 -6.34 -3.96
CA VAL A 109 -5.91 -6.84 -3.24
C VAL A 109 -6.85 -5.68 -2.93
N ASN A 110 -8.14 -5.84 -3.27
CA ASN A 110 -9.16 -4.86 -2.91
C ASN A 110 -9.45 -4.94 -1.40
N VAL A 111 -9.15 -3.87 -0.67
CA VAL A 111 -9.34 -3.80 0.79
C VAL A 111 -10.46 -2.84 1.19
N ALA A 112 -10.83 -1.88 0.32
CA ALA A 112 -11.89 -0.93 0.59
C ALA A 112 -12.41 -0.32 -0.71
N GLY A 113 -13.52 0.44 -0.64
CA GLY A 113 -14.04 1.09 -1.84
C GLY A 113 -15.34 1.83 -1.58
N SER A 114 -15.90 2.36 -2.68
CA SER A 114 -17.14 3.14 -2.66
C SER A 114 -18.35 2.37 -3.20
N SER A 115 -18.24 1.06 -3.47
CA SER A 115 -19.42 0.27 -3.86
C SER A 115 -20.44 0.22 -2.72
N PRO A 116 -21.74 0.15 -3.01
CA PRO A 116 -22.78 0.12 -1.98
C PRO A 116 -22.58 -0.96 -0.93
N ASP A 117 -22.17 -2.16 -1.35
CA ASP A 117 -21.95 -3.29 -0.44
C ASP A 117 -20.78 -3.05 0.49
N LEU A 118 -19.63 -2.62 -0.05
CA LEU A 118 -18.45 -2.27 0.77
C LEU A 118 -18.76 -1.11 1.72
N TYR A 119 -19.51 -0.13 1.26
CA TYR A 119 -19.93 0.99 2.09
C TYR A 119 -20.83 0.55 3.24
N ALA A 120 -21.81 -0.34 2.98
CA ALA A 120 -22.67 -0.90 4.00
C ALA A 120 -21.88 -1.68 5.06
N VAL A 121 -20.96 -2.55 4.62
CA VAL A 121 -20.08 -3.30 5.54
C VAL A 121 -19.26 -2.37 6.43
N GLN A 122 -18.61 -1.36 5.85
CA GLN A 122 -17.82 -0.38 6.62
C GLN A 122 -18.67 0.36 7.66
N LYS A 123 -19.90 0.74 7.29
CA LYS A 123 -20.83 1.38 8.24
C LYS A 123 -21.21 0.43 9.38
N MET A 124 -21.49 -0.83 9.06
CA MET A 124 -21.80 -1.83 10.08
C MET A 124 -20.63 -2.07 11.03
N GLN A 125 -19.41 -2.20 10.51
CA GLN A 125 -18.19 -2.35 11.31
C GLN A 125 -18.00 -1.20 12.32
N GLY A 126 -18.32 0.04 11.94
CA GLY A 126 -18.23 1.19 12.82
C GLY A 126 -19.38 1.31 13.82
N HIS A 127 -20.60 0.99 13.39
CA HIS A 127 -21.79 1.18 14.24
C HIS A 127 -22.02 0.03 15.23
N LEU A 128 -21.90 -1.23 14.78
CA LEU A 128 -22.31 -2.39 15.58
C LEU A 128 -21.56 -2.51 16.92
N PRO A 129 -20.23 -2.41 16.99
CA PRO A 129 -19.52 -2.52 18.26
C PRO A 129 -19.95 -1.46 19.28
N LEU A 130 -20.22 -0.25 18.81
CA LEU A 130 -20.60 0.88 19.68
C LEU A 130 -22.05 0.82 20.12
N LEU A 131 -22.95 0.31 19.28
CA LEU A 131 -24.35 0.09 19.62
C LEU A 131 -24.52 -1.06 20.61
N LEU A 132 -23.81 -2.16 20.41
CA LEU A 132 -23.88 -3.33 21.27
C LEU A 132 -23.13 -3.13 22.58
N GLY A 133 -21.99 -2.44 22.55
CA GLY A 133 -21.14 -2.18 23.71
C GLY A 133 -21.68 -1.11 24.66
N GLN A 134 -22.67 -0.31 24.24
CA GLN A 134 -23.27 0.78 25.03
C GLN A 134 -22.22 1.63 25.76
N SER A 135 -21.19 2.09 25.05
CA SER A 135 -20.02 2.73 25.65
C SER A 135 -19.95 4.24 25.36
N PRO A 136 -20.86 5.08 25.93
CA PRO A 136 -20.77 6.53 25.80
C PRO A 136 -19.45 7.03 26.38
N GLY A 137 -18.77 7.91 25.68
CA GLY A 137 -17.46 8.43 26.09
C GLY A 137 -16.29 7.46 25.92
N ALA A 138 -16.47 6.37 25.18
CA ALA A 138 -15.41 5.42 24.89
C ALA A 138 -14.26 6.07 24.09
N ILE A 139 -13.05 5.57 24.30
CA ILE A 139 -11.91 5.79 23.41
C ILE A 139 -11.89 4.62 22.43
N VAL A 140 -11.98 4.90 21.15
CA VAL A 140 -12.01 3.90 20.09
C VAL A 140 -10.64 3.84 19.41
N VAL A 141 -10.08 2.65 19.29
CA VAL A 141 -8.93 2.37 18.42
C VAL A 141 -9.47 1.75 17.15
N HIS A 142 -9.18 2.39 16.02
CA HIS A 142 -9.54 1.96 14.68
C HIS A 142 -8.26 1.55 13.94
N ILE A 143 -8.10 0.26 13.68
CA ILE A 143 -6.92 -0.30 13.03
C ILE A 143 -7.18 -0.41 11.52
N GLY A 144 -6.27 0.17 10.73
CA GLY A 144 -6.48 0.36 9.30
C GLY A 144 -7.46 1.51 9.00
N PHE A 145 -7.19 2.33 8.00
CA PHE A 145 -8.11 3.42 7.63
C PHE A 145 -9.01 3.04 6.45
N GLY A 146 -8.46 2.30 5.50
CA GLY A 146 -9.16 1.95 4.27
C GLY A 146 -9.70 3.19 3.57
N SER A 147 -10.96 3.19 3.14
CA SER A 147 -11.62 4.36 2.56
C SER A 147 -12.11 5.38 3.62
N GLY A 148 -12.00 5.06 4.91
CA GLY A 148 -12.45 5.88 6.03
C GLY A 148 -13.94 5.80 6.36
N GLY A 149 -14.68 4.93 5.69
CA GLY A 149 -16.12 4.76 5.92
C GLY A 149 -16.45 4.27 7.33
N THR A 150 -15.65 3.34 7.86
CA THR A 150 -15.77 2.83 9.23
C THR A 150 -15.46 3.92 10.26
N ALA A 151 -14.36 4.67 10.06
CA ALA A 151 -14.00 5.78 10.96
C ALA A 151 -15.09 6.86 10.99
N HIS A 152 -15.68 7.19 9.84
CA HIS A 152 -16.83 8.10 9.80
C HIS A 152 -18.03 7.53 10.56
N ALA A 153 -18.34 6.23 10.44
CA ALA A 153 -19.43 5.62 11.21
C ALA A 153 -19.17 5.74 12.73
N VAL A 154 -17.95 5.45 13.19
CA VAL A 154 -17.53 5.62 14.58
C VAL A 154 -17.71 7.07 15.04
N SER A 155 -17.36 8.06 14.21
CA SER A 155 -17.48 9.49 14.57
C SER A 155 -18.92 9.96 14.79
N ARG A 156 -19.91 9.19 14.33
CA ARG A 156 -21.34 9.48 14.55
C ARG A 156 -21.85 9.06 15.93
N HIS A 157 -21.00 8.44 16.75
CA HIS A 157 -21.30 8.05 18.11
C HIS A 157 -20.71 9.04 19.14
N PRO A 158 -21.24 9.10 20.38
CA PRO A 158 -20.75 9.97 21.45
C PRO A 158 -19.45 9.41 22.06
N VAL A 159 -18.45 9.15 21.23
CA VAL A 159 -17.12 8.70 21.65
C VAL A 159 -16.25 9.89 22.07
N LYS A 160 -15.36 9.67 23.04
CA LYS A 160 -14.43 10.68 23.56
C LYS A 160 -13.27 10.95 22.60
N ALA A 161 -12.72 9.89 22.00
CA ALA A 161 -11.61 9.98 21.06
C ALA A 161 -11.64 8.80 20.09
N ILE A 162 -11.05 9.00 18.91
CA ILE A 162 -10.88 7.99 17.87
C ILE A 162 -9.40 7.97 17.50
N HIS A 163 -8.69 6.91 17.86
CA HIS A 163 -7.30 6.71 17.50
C HIS A 163 -7.27 5.84 16.24
N ILE A 164 -6.96 6.43 15.10
CA ILE A 164 -6.78 5.73 13.84
C ILE A 164 -5.32 5.31 13.75
N VAL A 165 -5.08 4.01 13.63
CA VAL A 165 -3.74 3.43 13.50
C VAL A 165 -3.64 2.84 12.09
N GLU A 166 -2.84 3.48 11.24
CA GLU A 166 -2.65 3.08 9.85
C GLU A 166 -1.16 2.87 9.58
N ILE A 167 -0.83 1.78 8.89
CA ILE A 167 0.56 1.43 8.62
C ILE A 167 1.13 2.19 7.42
N SER A 168 0.26 2.54 6.45
CA SER A 168 0.63 3.20 5.21
C SER A 168 0.14 4.65 5.17
N PRO A 169 1.02 5.65 5.24
CA PRO A 169 0.63 7.04 5.03
C PRO A 169 0.03 7.30 3.64
N ALA A 170 0.37 6.47 2.65
CA ALA A 170 -0.19 6.56 1.30
C ALA A 170 -1.67 6.20 1.27
N VAL A 171 -2.14 5.28 2.12
CA VAL A 171 -3.58 4.95 2.27
C VAL A 171 -4.33 6.17 2.77
N LEU A 172 -3.85 6.85 3.82
CA LEU A 172 -4.49 8.06 4.35
C LEU A 172 -4.61 9.15 3.27
N ALA A 173 -3.52 9.43 2.56
CA ALA A 173 -3.50 10.46 1.51
C ALA A 173 -4.42 10.10 0.33
N ALA A 174 -4.42 8.85 -0.11
CA ALA A 174 -5.30 8.39 -1.18
C ALA A 174 -6.77 8.45 -0.76
N SER A 175 -7.07 8.07 0.48
CA SER A 175 -8.45 8.03 0.99
C SER A 175 -9.02 9.42 1.23
N ASP A 176 -8.23 10.35 1.74
CA ASP A 176 -8.64 11.76 1.86
C ASP A 176 -8.99 12.36 0.51
N ARG A 177 -8.20 12.05 -0.51
CA ARG A 177 -8.36 12.59 -1.86
C ARG A 177 -9.52 11.96 -2.64
N TYR A 178 -9.66 10.64 -2.60
CA TYR A 178 -10.54 9.90 -3.52
C TYR A 178 -11.82 9.39 -2.87
N PHE A 179 -11.87 9.30 -1.54
CA PHE A 179 -13.02 8.78 -0.80
C PHE A 179 -13.66 9.81 0.15
N SER A 180 -13.48 11.11 -0.12
CA SER A 180 -14.09 12.18 0.70
C SER A 180 -15.61 12.07 0.82
N GLY A 181 -16.30 11.56 -0.21
CA GLY A 181 -17.73 11.26 -0.17
C GLY A 181 -18.10 10.11 0.79
N ILE A 182 -17.16 9.22 1.08
CA ILE A 182 -17.32 8.06 1.98
C ILE A 182 -16.97 8.44 3.42
N ASN A 183 -15.80 9.06 3.60
CA ASN A 183 -15.24 9.35 4.92
C ASN A 183 -15.71 10.69 5.51
N GLN A 184 -16.34 11.55 4.69
CA GLN A 184 -16.90 12.85 5.12
C GLN A 184 -15.86 13.70 5.90
N ALA A 185 -14.62 13.69 5.42
CA ALA A 185 -13.48 14.39 6.02
C ALA A 185 -13.27 14.07 7.52
N VAL A 186 -13.52 12.82 7.92
CA VAL A 186 -13.43 12.37 9.33
C VAL A 186 -12.05 12.64 9.94
N LEU A 187 -10.99 12.71 9.15
CA LEU A 187 -9.65 13.06 9.64
C LEU A 187 -9.56 14.48 10.23
N ALA A 188 -10.51 15.36 9.89
CA ALA A 188 -10.62 16.72 10.43
C ALA A 188 -11.45 16.78 11.73
N ASP A 189 -12.07 15.69 12.16
CA ASP A 189 -12.82 15.64 13.44
C ASP A 189 -11.83 15.84 14.60
N PRO A 190 -12.07 16.82 15.51
CA PRO A 190 -11.14 17.13 16.60
C PRO A 190 -10.92 15.99 17.60
N ARG A 191 -11.77 14.96 17.59
CA ARG A 191 -11.61 13.75 18.39
C ARG A 191 -10.68 12.72 17.75
N VAL A 192 -10.37 12.88 16.45
CA VAL A 192 -9.53 11.94 15.69
C VAL A 192 -8.05 12.23 15.91
N ARG A 193 -7.30 11.20 16.18
CA ARG A 193 -5.85 11.19 16.23
C ARG A 193 -5.34 10.08 15.33
N VAL A 194 -4.44 10.42 14.42
CA VAL A 194 -3.84 9.46 13.48
C VAL A 194 -2.43 9.11 13.93
N GLY A 195 -2.16 7.80 14.03
CA GLY A 195 -0.83 7.25 14.29
C GLY A 195 -0.40 6.37 13.13
N ILE A 196 0.81 6.63 12.57
CA ILE A 196 1.43 5.73 11.61
C ILE A 196 2.15 4.64 12.38
N ASN A 197 1.54 3.46 12.47
CA ASN A 197 2.08 2.33 13.23
C ASN A 197 1.43 1.02 12.77
N ASP A 198 2.06 -0.10 13.14
CA ASP A 198 1.43 -1.42 13.10
C ASP A 198 0.36 -1.52 14.21
N GLY A 199 -0.85 -1.95 13.84
CA GLY A 199 -1.99 -2.01 14.77
C GLY A 199 -1.76 -2.92 15.97
N ARG A 200 -1.13 -4.09 15.76
CA ARG A 200 -0.79 -5.01 16.84
C ARG A 200 0.22 -4.40 17.80
N ASN A 201 1.27 -3.77 17.26
CA ASN A 201 2.29 -3.11 18.10
C ASN A 201 1.68 -1.96 18.90
N PHE A 202 0.78 -1.19 18.29
CA PHE A 202 0.04 -0.13 18.98
C PHE A 202 -0.78 -0.69 20.14
N LEU A 203 -1.56 -1.76 19.92
CA LEU A 203 -2.39 -2.38 20.96
C LEU A 203 -1.55 -2.98 22.11
N LEU A 204 -0.39 -3.54 21.82
CA LEU A 204 0.51 -4.07 22.84
C LEU A 204 1.17 -2.97 23.67
N ALA A 205 1.35 -1.78 23.11
CA ALA A 205 1.99 -0.64 23.77
C ALA A 205 0.99 0.28 24.49
N THR A 206 -0.31 0.23 24.16
CA THR A 206 -1.32 1.09 24.78
C THR A 206 -1.69 0.57 26.16
N THR A 207 -1.82 1.49 27.12
CA THR A 207 -2.29 1.22 28.48
C THR A 207 -3.74 1.65 28.70
N GLU A 208 -4.36 2.24 27.68
CA GLU A 208 -5.73 2.72 27.76
C GLU A 208 -6.73 1.58 27.56
N THR A 209 -7.83 1.60 28.33
CA THR A 209 -8.97 0.72 28.07
C THR A 209 -9.73 1.24 26.86
N THR A 210 -9.67 0.54 25.76
CA THR A 210 -10.17 0.95 24.45
C THR A 210 -11.15 -0.07 23.89
N VAL A 211 -12.03 0.39 23.02
CA VAL A 211 -12.81 -0.47 22.11
C VAL A 211 -12.05 -0.49 20.78
N ALA A 212 -11.50 -1.65 20.42
CA ALA A 212 -10.84 -1.81 19.13
C ALA A 212 -11.86 -2.12 18.04
N VAL A 213 -11.77 -1.42 16.92
CA VAL A 213 -12.52 -1.68 15.69
C VAL A 213 -11.50 -1.98 14.62
N ASP A 214 -11.49 -3.23 14.16
CA ASP A 214 -10.66 -3.70 13.04
C ASP A 214 -11.56 -3.84 11.82
N PRO A 215 -11.29 -3.12 10.73
CA PRO A 215 -12.08 -3.19 9.50
C PRO A 215 -11.70 -4.36 8.58
N GLU A 216 -10.66 -5.18 8.90
CA GLU A 216 -10.27 -6.32 8.06
C GLU A 216 -11.10 -7.57 8.32
#